data_0a0f64370e02349ba3ffc609d9022e61
#
_entry.id   0a0f64370e02349ba3ffc609d9022e61
#
_cell.length_a   1.000
_cell.length_b   1.000
_cell.length_c   1.000
_cell.angle_alpha   90.00
_cell.angle_beta   90.00
_cell.angle_gamma   90.00
#
_symmetry.space_group_name_H-M   'P 1'
#
loop_
_entity.id
_entity.type
_entity.pdbx_description
1 polymer ?
#
loop_
_entity_poly.entity_id
_entity_poly.type
_entity_poly.pdbx_seq_one_letter_code
_entity_poly.pdbx_strand_id
1 'polypeptide(L)'
;MKNRYEASPGEQIKGKWTGHVWRVEREIGRGANGIVYLVRGSAGRAALKFADSASVASETNALTALERVRGASPGPFFIEADDLEKEDAVYPFFLMEFIDGPMLHTFIKGKKEEWAIILLIWLLTFLDSLHRLGHVMGDLKPENFIVVSQKAIRAVDVGGMTKFGRSIKEYTALYDRAAWQAGTRRAEPAYDLFGAAVLTVSLLHKQAVQRAIGHIDDLKSIVQSSPALQLIEPVLFNAFAGKYESASAMKRDLLLCFAKTKTRTRTGRQKRKTFWAGKWFVLAGALAAILMLFLLH
;
A
#
# COMPACT_ATOMS: atom_id res chain seq x y z
N MET A 1 -28.78 4.26 -9.69
CA MET A 1 -28.09 3.18 -8.94
C MET A 1 -27.19 2.47 -9.94
N LYS A 2 -25.87 2.32 -9.65
CA LYS A 2 -24.99 1.55 -10.53
C LYS A 2 -25.44 0.08 -10.46
N ASN A 3 -25.80 -0.51 -11.60
CA ASN A 3 -26.24 -1.90 -11.69
C ASN A 3 -25.00 -2.78 -11.41
N ARG A 4 -24.88 -3.30 -10.19
CA ARG A 4 -23.75 -4.14 -9.76
C ARG A 4 -24.24 -5.57 -9.62
N TYR A 5 -23.50 -6.48 -10.23
CA TYR A 5 -23.79 -7.90 -10.09
C TYR A 5 -23.32 -8.41 -8.74
N GLU A 6 -24.20 -9.09 -8.03
CA GLU A 6 -23.89 -9.77 -6.77
C GLU A 6 -23.93 -11.28 -7.00
N ALA A 7 -22.74 -11.88 -7.04
CA ALA A 7 -22.60 -13.32 -7.25
C ALA A 7 -22.64 -14.08 -5.93
N SER A 8 -23.21 -15.27 -5.97
CA SER A 8 -23.28 -16.18 -4.83
C SER A 8 -22.16 -17.22 -4.84
N PRO A 9 -21.70 -17.71 -3.67
CA PRO A 9 -20.75 -18.83 -3.62
C PRO A 9 -21.28 -20.05 -4.36
N GLY A 10 -20.41 -20.67 -5.20
CA GLY A 10 -20.75 -21.79 -6.07
C GLY A 10 -21.28 -21.41 -7.45
N GLU A 11 -21.67 -20.16 -7.66
CA GLU A 11 -22.15 -19.65 -8.93
C GLU A 11 -21.05 -19.70 -9.99
N GLN A 12 -21.46 -19.98 -11.25
CA GLN A 12 -20.57 -19.97 -12.41
C GLN A 12 -20.74 -18.67 -13.19
N ILE A 13 -19.66 -17.94 -13.33
CA ILE A 13 -19.56 -16.73 -14.15
C ILE A 13 -18.94 -17.15 -15.49
N LYS A 14 -19.73 -17.05 -16.54
CA LYS A 14 -19.28 -17.35 -17.92
C LYS A 14 -19.08 -16.05 -18.67
N GLY A 15 -17.86 -15.84 -19.17
CA GLY A 15 -17.54 -14.70 -20.02
C GLY A 15 -18.32 -14.78 -21.34
N LYS A 16 -18.94 -13.67 -21.73
CA LYS A 16 -19.72 -13.55 -22.99
C LYS A 16 -18.83 -13.70 -24.22
N TRP A 17 -17.63 -13.14 -24.17
CA TRP A 17 -16.74 -13.05 -25.32
C TRP A 17 -15.69 -14.17 -25.33
N THR A 18 -15.09 -14.46 -24.18
CA THR A 18 -14.07 -15.52 -24.06
C THR A 18 -14.68 -16.91 -23.92
N GLY A 19 -15.89 -17.02 -23.39
CA GLY A 19 -16.53 -18.28 -23.04
C GLY A 19 -15.91 -18.97 -21.82
N HIS A 20 -14.89 -18.39 -21.18
CA HIS A 20 -14.28 -18.95 -19.99
C HIS A 20 -15.27 -18.98 -18.83
N VAL A 21 -15.15 -20.02 -18.00
CA VAL A 21 -16.05 -20.23 -16.85
C VAL A 21 -15.27 -20.16 -15.57
N TRP A 22 -15.75 -19.29 -14.66
CA TRP A 22 -15.17 -19.04 -13.35
C TRP A 22 -16.18 -19.35 -12.26
N ARG A 23 -15.84 -20.25 -11.33
CA ARG A 23 -16.69 -20.59 -10.20
C ARG A 23 -16.37 -19.69 -9.01
N VAL A 24 -17.37 -19.02 -8.47
CA VAL A 24 -17.24 -18.15 -7.29
C VAL A 24 -16.99 -19.01 -6.06
N GLU A 25 -15.88 -18.76 -5.34
CA GLU A 25 -15.60 -19.37 -4.04
C GLU A 25 -16.22 -18.52 -2.91
N ARG A 26 -15.95 -17.22 -2.90
CA ARG A 26 -16.47 -16.26 -1.90
C ARG A 26 -16.20 -14.81 -2.31
N GLU A 27 -16.91 -13.88 -1.70
CA GLU A 27 -16.56 -12.45 -1.76
C GLU A 27 -15.25 -12.20 -0.97
N ILE A 28 -14.37 -11.35 -1.51
CA ILE A 28 -13.10 -10.97 -0.86
C ILE A 28 -12.94 -9.46 -0.71
N GLY A 29 -13.80 -8.66 -1.34
CA GLY A 29 -13.79 -7.21 -1.20
C GLY A 29 -15.03 -6.56 -1.76
N ARG A 30 -15.49 -5.46 -1.12
CA ARG A 30 -16.62 -4.65 -1.56
C ARG A 30 -16.30 -3.18 -1.33
N GLY A 31 -16.40 -2.38 -2.36
CA GLY A 31 -16.09 -0.95 -2.30
C GLY A 31 -16.98 -0.08 -3.18
N ALA A 32 -16.64 1.20 -3.22
CA ALA A 32 -17.36 2.17 -4.06
C ALA A 32 -17.31 1.83 -5.55
N ASN A 33 -16.22 1.19 -6.00
CA ASN A 33 -15.95 0.94 -7.43
C ASN A 33 -16.24 -0.50 -7.85
N GLY A 34 -16.80 -1.37 -7.00
CA GLY A 34 -17.17 -2.72 -7.38
C GLY A 34 -17.13 -3.74 -6.26
N ILE A 35 -17.35 -5.00 -6.64
CA ILE A 35 -17.31 -6.15 -5.75
C ILE A 35 -16.28 -7.13 -6.29
N VAL A 36 -15.42 -7.64 -5.42
CA VAL A 36 -14.33 -8.57 -5.77
C VAL A 36 -14.62 -9.93 -5.19
N TYR A 37 -14.51 -10.95 -6.01
CA TYR A 37 -14.72 -12.35 -5.66
C TYR A 37 -13.44 -13.16 -5.86
N LEU A 38 -13.17 -14.07 -4.94
CA LEU A 38 -12.26 -15.17 -5.20
C LEU A 38 -12.98 -16.18 -6.07
N VAL A 39 -12.40 -16.47 -7.22
CA VAL A 39 -12.97 -17.42 -8.18
C VAL A 39 -11.95 -18.51 -8.54
N ARG A 40 -12.45 -19.65 -9.05
CA ARG A 40 -11.64 -20.75 -9.55
C ARG A 40 -12.01 -21.07 -10.99
N GLY A 41 -11.04 -21.05 -11.87
CA GLY A 41 -11.12 -21.51 -13.25
C GLY A 41 -10.19 -22.69 -13.53
N SER A 42 -10.02 -23.06 -14.80
CA SER A 42 -9.14 -24.15 -15.25
C SER A 42 -7.66 -23.89 -14.90
N ALA A 43 -7.22 -22.63 -14.94
CA ALA A 43 -5.84 -22.23 -14.64
C ALA A 43 -5.58 -22.00 -13.13
N GLY A 44 -6.58 -22.17 -12.27
CA GLY A 44 -6.43 -21.99 -10.82
C GLY A 44 -7.32 -20.88 -10.25
N ARG A 45 -6.87 -20.28 -9.14
CA ARG A 45 -7.58 -19.19 -8.46
C ARG A 45 -7.26 -17.84 -9.07
N ALA A 46 -8.28 -16.97 -9.13
CA ALA A 46 -8.15 -15.58 -9.56
C ALA A 46 -9.04 -14.66 -8.70
N ALA A 47 -8.79 -13.36 -8.75
CA ALA A 47 -9.69 -12.34 -8.23
C ALA A 47 -10.51 -11.78 -9.39
N LEU A 48 -11.84 -11.90 -9.32
CA LEU A 48 -12.79 -11.38 -10.30
C LEU A 48 -13.46 -10.13 -9.73
N LYS A 49 -13.37 -9.00 -10.42
CA LYS A 49 -13.99 -7.74 -10.01
C LYS A 49 -15.09 -7.33 -10.98
N PHE A 50 -16.32 -7.22 -10.48
CA PHE A 50 -17.40 -6.55 -11.18
C PHE A 50 -17.33 -5.05 -10.93
N ALA A 51 -17.33 -4.26 -12.01
CA ALA A 51 -17.30 -2.81 -11.94
C ALA A 51 -18.00 -2.22 -13.18
N ASP A 52 -18.24 -0.91 -13.21
CA ASP A 52 -18.70 -0.27 -14.44
C ASP A 52 -17.60 -0.25 -15.51
N SER A 53 -17.99 -0.14 -16.79
CA SER A 53 -17.07 -0.22 -17.93
C SER A 53 -15.91 0.78 -17.86
N ALA A 54 -16.13 1.98 -17.33
CA ALA A 54 -15.09 3.00 -17.20
C ALA A 54 -14.06 2.60 -16.12
N SER A 55 -14.53 2.05 -15.00
CA SER A 55 -13.68 1.50 -13.94
C SER A 55 -12.89 0.29 -14.45
N VAL A 56 -13.53 -0.66 -15.16
CA VAL A 56 -12.85 -1.81 -15.78
C VAL A 56 -11.71 -1.32 -16.68
N ALA A 57 -12.00 -0.40 -17.62
CA ALA A 57 -10.98 0.13 -18.54
C ALA A 57 -9.84 0.85 -17.79
N SER A 58 -10.15 1.65 -16.78
CA SER A 58 -9.13 2.36 -15.99
C SER A 58 -8.22 1.41 -15.23
N GLU A 59 -8.80 0.40 -14.54
CA GLU A 59 -8.05 -0.53 -13.70
C GLU A 59 -7.23 -1.53 -14.54
N THR A 60 -7.78 -2.05 -15.64
CA THR A 60 -7.03 -2.95 -16.54
C THR A 60 -5.84 -2.25 -17.19
N ASN A 61 -5.98 -0.96 -17.57
CA ASN A 61 -4.84 -0.16 -18.05
C ASN A 61 -3.78 0.04 -16.96
N ALA A 62 -4.19 0.24 -15.70
CA ALA A 62 -3.27 0.37 -14.58
C ALA A 62 -2.52 -0.95 -14.32
N LEU A 63 -3.22 -2.10 -14.31
CA LEU A 63 -2.62 -3.43 -14.17
C LEU A 63 -1.59 -3.71 -15.28
N THR A 64 -1.96 -3.48 -16.54
CA THR A 64 -1.05 -3.63 -17.69
C THR A 64 0.18 -2.72 -17.60
N ALA A 65 0.03 -1.51 -17.05
CA ALA A 65 1.17 -0.63 -16.83
C ALA A 65 2.13 -1.19 -15.76
N LEU A 66 1.61 -1.83 -14.70
CA LEU A 66 2.41 -2.44 -13.65
C LEU A 66 3.23 -3.65 -14.11
N GLU A 67 2.77 -4.40 -15.11
CA GLU A 67 3.52 -5.52 -15.70
C GLU A 67 4.87 -5.10 -16.30
N ARG A 68 5.03 -3.81 -16.62
CA ARG A 68 6.30 -3.25 -17.14
C ARG A 68 7.35 -3.05 -16.07
N VAL A 69 7.02 -3.22 -14.79
CA VAL A 69 8.00 -3.15 -13.70
C VAL A 69 8.93 -4.36 -13.78
N ARG A 70 10.22 -4.11 -13.87
CA ARG A 70 11.23 -5.18 -13.86
C ARG A 70 11.30 -5.82 -12.47
N GLY A 71 11.32 -7.15 -12.41
CA GLY A 71 11.38 -7.92 -11.17
C GLY A 71 10.00 -8.39 -10.71
N ALA A 72 9.79 -8.50 -9.40
CA ALA A 72 8.49 -8.89 -8.84
C ALA A 72 7.45 -7.80 -9.09
N SER A 73 6.30 -8.14 -9.66
CA SER A 73 5.22 -7.19 -9.90
C SER A 73 4.75 -6.55 -8.60
N PRO A 74 4.63 -5.22 -8.54
CA PRO A 74 4.13 -4.51 -7.38
C PRO A 74 2.61 -4.67 -7.15
N GLY A 75 1.87 -5.12 -8.18
CA GLY A 75 0.43 -5.38 -8.14
C GLY A 75 0.06 -6.72 -8.75
N PRO A 76 -1.24 -7.06 -8.84
CA PRO A 76 -1.69 -8.29 -9.48
C PRO A 76 -1.45 -8.23 -10.99
N PHE A 77 -1.21 -9.40 -11.59
CA PHE A 77 -1.21 -9.52 -13.05
C PHE A 77 -2.64 -9.43 -13.58
N PHE A 78 -2.81 -8.73 -14.69
CA PHE A 78 -4.06 -8.75 -15.44
C PHE A 78 -4.21 -10.13 -16.12
N ILE A 79 -5.41 -10.72 -16.07
CA ILE A 79 -5.70 -12.00 -16.71
C ILE A 79 -6.57 -11.79 -17.94
N GLU A 80 -7.79 -11.28 -17.74
CA GLU A 80 -8.73 -10.97 -18.82
C GLU A 80 -9.80 -10.00 -18.37
N ALA A 81 -10.49 -9.37 -19.32
CA ALA A 81 -11.71 -8.62 -19.10
C ALA A 81 -12.80 -9.15 -20.00
N ASP A 82 -14.03 -9.24 -19.48
CA ASP A 82 -15.18 -9.79 -20.19
C ASP A 82 -16.49 -9.19 -19.62
N ASP A 83 -17.61 -9.62 -20.18
CA ASP A 83 -18.94 -9.26 -19.73
C ASP A 83 -19.68 -10.53 -19.28
N LEU A 84 -20.45 -10.43 -18.21
CA LEU A 84 -21.48 -11.41 -17.86
C LEU A 84 -22.82 -10.92 -18.40
N GLU A 85 -23.49 -11.73 -19.21
CA GLU A 85 -24.86 -11.47 -19.67
C GLU A 85 -25.83 -12.33 -18.83
N LYS A 86 -26.77 -11.66 -18.15
CA LYS A 86 -27.77 -12.32 -17.31
C LYS A 86 -29.03 -11.46 -17.21
N GLU A 87 -30.20 -12.06 -17.44
CA GLU A 87 -31.51 -11.41 -17.31
C GLU A 87 -31.59 -10.09 -18.11
N ASP A 88 -31.18 -10.13 -19.38
CA ASP A 88 -31.13 -8.98 -20.32
C ASP A 88 -30.23 -7.81 -19.84
N ALA A 89 -29.39 -8.04 -18.83
CA ALA A 89 -28.40 -7.06 -18.36
C ALA A 89 -26.96 -7.54 -18.63
N VAL A 90 -26.08 -6.59 -18.84
CA VAL A 90 -24.64 -6.82 -19.07
C VAL A 90 -23.87 -6.24 -17.87
N TYR A 91 -23.01 -7.09 -17.30
CA TYR A 91 -22.19 -6.76 -16.13
C TYR A 91 -20.72 -6.91 -16.48
N PRO A 92 -20.02 -5.80 -16.73
CA PRO A 92 -18.59 -5.84 -17.01
C PRO A 92 -17.80 -6.34 -15.80
N PHE A 93 -16.80 -7.16 -16.08
CA PHE A 93 -15.86 -7.65 -15.06
C PHE A 93 -14.45 -7.79 -15.64
N PHE A 94 -13.49 -7.90 -14.77
CA PHE A 94 -12.14 -8.32 -15.12
C PHE A 94 -11.58 -9.27 -14.09
N LEU A 95 -10.62 -10.08 -14.53
CA LEU A 95 -9.87 -11.00 -13.69
C LEU A 95 -8.43 -10.54 -13.56
N MET A 96 -7.93 -10.73 -12.36
CA MET A 96 -6.54 -10.48 -12.01
C MET A 96 -6.03 -11.59 -11.09
N GLU A 97 -4.72 -11.64 -10.94
CA GLU A 97 -4.07 -12.56 -10.00
C GLU A 97 -4.68 -12.41 -8.60
N PHE A 98 -5.01 -13.55 -8.00
CA PHE A 98 -5.33 -13.58 -6.57
C PHE A 98 -4.03 -13.58 -5.76
N ILE A 99 -3.79 -12.50 -5.02
CA ILE A 99 -2.66 -12.36 -4.12
C ILE A 99 -3.07 -12.87 -2.74
N ASP A 100 -2.47 -13.97 -2.29
CA ASP A 100 -2.73 -14.52 -0.95
C ASP A 100 -1.82 -13.88 0.11
N GLY A 101 -2.41 -13.58 1.25
CA GLY A 101 -1.70 -12.98 2.39
C GLY A 101 -2.59 -12.09 3.24
N PRO A 102 -2.12 -11.67 4.43
CA PRO A 102 -2.84 -10.74 5.28
C PRO A 102 -2.76 -9.31 4.72
N MET A 103 -3.85 -8.58 4.80
CA MET A 103 -3.85 -7.12 4.56
C MET A 103 -2.96 -6.41 5.58
N LEU A 104 -2.40 -5.27 5.20
CA LEU A 104 -1.43 -4.53 5.99
C LEU A 104 -1.92 -4.21 7.41
N HIS A 105 -3.18 -3.78 7.54
CA HIS A 105 -3.80 -3.49 8.84
C HIS A 105 -4.02 -4.73 9.72
N THR A 106 -4.16 -5.90 9.11
CA THR A 106 -4.26 -7.18 9.83
C THR A 106 -2.88 -7.69 10.23
N PHE A 107 -1.91 -7.54 9.33
CA PHE A 107 -0.54 -7.96 9.57
C PHE A 107 0.12 -7.26 10.77
N ILE A 108 -0.16 -5.95 10.96
CA ILE A 108 0.45 -5.16 12.03
C ILE A 108 -0.12 -5.48 13.42
N LYS A 109 -1.33 -6.06 13.51
CA LYS A 109 -1.96 -6.38 14.79
C LYS A 109 -1.09 -7.32 15.62
N GLY A 110 -0.86 -6.94 16.89
CA GLY A 110 -0.03 -7.72 17.82
C GLY A 110 1.47 -7.69 17.55
N LYS A 111 1.93 -6.96 16.55
CA LYS A 111 3.36 -6.75 16.31
C LYS A 111 3.88 -5.57 17.12
N LYS A 112 5.21 -5.52 17.28
CA LYS A 112 5.88 -4.37 17.91
C LYS A 112 5.73 -3.15 17.00
N GLU A 113 5.69 -1.96 17.60
CA GLU A 113 5.50 -0.67 16.88
C GLU A 113 6.54 -0.45 15.76
N GLU A 114 7.75 -0.97 15.93
CA GLU A 114 8.80 -0.85 14.92
C GLU A 114 8.46 -1.48 13.57
N TRP A 115 7.48 -2.39 13.55
CA TRP A 115 6.99 -2.97 12.30
C TRP A 115 6.35 -1.91 11.37
N ALA A 116 5.79 -0.83 11.92
CA ALA A 116 5.28 0.26 11.10
C ALA A 116 6.38 0.89 10.24
N ILE A 117 7.61 0.95 10.77
CA ILE A 117 8.77 1.48 10.05
C ILE A 117 9.25 0.51 8.97
N ILE A 118 9.23 -0.79 9.25
CA ILE A 118 9.55 -1.83 8.25
C ILE A 118 8.54 -1.78 7.11
N LEU A 119 7.25 -1.64 7.42
CA LEU A 119 6.20 -1.48 6.43
C LEU A 119 6.38 -0.22 5.59
N LEU A 120 6.83 0.90 6.18
CA LEU A 120 7.19 2.11 5.44
C LEU A 120 8.32 1.84 4.43
N ILE A 121 9.37 1.08 4.81
CA ILE A 121 10.46 0.71 3.89
C ILE A 121 9.92 -0.08 2.69
N TRP A 122 9.02 -1.04 2.93
CA TRP A 122 8.42 -1.83 1.85
C TRP A 122 7.51 -0.97 0.97
N LEU A 123 6.71 -0.09 1.59
CA LEU A 123 5.85 0.85 0.88
C LEU A 123 6.66 1.81 0.00
N LEU A 124 7.76 2.36 0.53
CA LEU A 124 8.65 3.23 -0.27
C LEU A 124 9.32 2.46 -1.41
N THR A 125 9.61 1.16 -1.25
CA THR A 125 10.13 0.33 -2.33
C THR A 125 9.09 0.12 -3.44
N PHE A 126 7.84 -0.14 -3.07
CA PHE A 126 6.71 -0.22 -3.98
C PHE A 126 6.50 1.11 -4.72
N LEU A 127 6.44 2.24 -3.98
CA LEU A 127 6.24 3.57 -4.56
C LEU A 127 7.37 3.98 -5.51
N ASP A 128 8.64 3.64 -5.20
CA ASP A 128 9.76 3.91 -6.10
C ASP A 128 9.57 3.22 -7.46
N SER A 129 9.11 1.96 -7.45
CA SER A 129 8.82 1.22 -8.68
C SER A 129 7.71 1.88 -9.50
N LEU A 130 6.65 2.33 -8.83
CA LEU A 130 5.51 3.00 -9.46
C LEU A 130 5.87 4.39 -9.99
N HIS A 131 6.63 5.18 -9.21
CA HIS A 131 7.07 6.52 -9.59
C HIS A 131 7.99 6.49 -10.81
N ARG A 132 8.84 5.45 -10.95
CA ARG A 132 9.67 5.26 -12.17
C ARG A 132 8.86 5.02 -13.43
N LEU A 133 7.64 4.52 -13.32
CA LEU A 133 6.69 4.43 -14.44
C LEU A 133 5.95 5.74 -14.71
N GLY A 134 6.23 6.81 -13.95
CA GLY A 134 5.56 8.11 -14.08
C GLY A 134 4.15 8.14 -13.49
N HIS A 135 3.85 7.31 -12.50
CA HIS A 135 2.55 7.23 -11.86
C HIS A 135 2.65 7.37 -10.33
N VAL A 136 1.59 7.85 -9.71
CA VAL A 136 1.34 7.75 -8.26
C VAL A 136 0.26 6.72 -7.99
N MET A 137 0.26 6.18 -6.76
CA MET A 137 -0.81 5.29 -6.28
C MET A 137 -2.12 6.05 -6.08
N GLY A 138 -2.05 7.25 -5.49
CA GLY A 138 -3.19 8.13 -5.23
C GLY A 138 -3.98 7.71 -3.98
N ASP A 139 -4.63 6.55 -3.98
CA ASP A 139 -5.42 6.08 -2.84
C ASP A 139 -4.60 5.12 -1.94
N LEU A 140 -3.64 5.70 -1.21
CA LEU A 140 -2.87 4.95 -0.22
C LEU A 140 -3.70 4.70 1.03
N LYS A 141 -4.05 3.43 1.27
CA LYS A 141 -4.70 2.98 2.51
C LYS A 141 -4.27 1.54 2.83
N PRO A 142 -4.30 1.12 4.10
CA PRO A 142 -3.85 -0.23 4.51
C PRO A 142 -4.61 -1.36 3.84
N GLU A 143 -5.85 -1.12 3.43
CA GLU A 143 -6.74 -2.07 2.77
C GLU A 143 -6.32 -2.39 1.33
N ASN A 144 -5.53 -1.51 0.71
CA ASN A 144 -5.04 -1.69 -0.66
C ASN A 144 -3.74 -2.49 -0.75
N PHE A 145 -3.20 -2.99 0.38
CA PHE A 145 -1.92 -3.71 0.40
C PHE A 145 -2.01 -5.03 1.14
N ILE A 146 -1.44 -6.07 0.52
CA ILE A 146 -1.22 -7.39 1.12
C ILE A 146 0.27 -7.61 1.39
N VAL A 147 0.57 -8.22 2.52
CA VAL A 147 1.92 -8.68 2.87
C VAL A 147 2.11 -10.08 2.29
N VAL A 148 2.90 -10.21 1.22
CA VAL A 148 3.09 -11.48 0.49
C VAL A 148 4.25 -12.32 1.01
N SER A 149 5.17 -11.70 1.76
CA SER A 149 6.29 -12.37 2.39
C SER A 149 6.78 -11.53 3.57
N GLN A 150 7.74 -12.04 4.33
CA GLN A 150 8.35 -11.27 5.42
C GLN A 150 9.16 -10.04 4.94
N LYS A 151 9.16 -9.73 3.64
CA LYS A 151 10.01 -8.69 3.05
C LYS A 151 9.31 -7.81 2.01
N ALA A 152 8.06 -8.10 1.65
CA ALA A 152 7.39 -7.41 0.55
C ALA A 152 5.89 -7.22 0.76
N ILE A 153 5.39 -6.13 0.24
CA ILE A 153 3.96 -5.87 0.05
C ILE A 153 3.63 -5.78 -1.43
N ARG A 154 2.38 -6.07 -1.77
CA ARG A 154 1.82 -5.85 -3.12
C ARG A 154 0.50 -5.12 -3.00
N ALA A 155 0.23 -4.21 -3.93
CA ALA A 155 -1.07 -3.58 -4.03
C ALA A 155 -2.10 -4.58 -4.56
N VAL A 156 -3.36 -4.46 -4.14
CA VAL A 156 -4.50 -5.28 -4.61
C VAL A 156 -5.59 -4.45 -5.28
N ASP A 157 -5.58 -3.14 -5.08
CA ASP A 157 -6.45 -2.20 -5.77
C ASP A 157 -5.59 -1.05 -6.33
N VAL A 158 -5.59 -0.92 -7.65
CA VAL A 158 -4.80 0.07 -8.39
C VAL A 158 -5.68 1.08 -9.14
N GLY A 159 -6.99 1.12 -8.84
CA GLY A 159 -7.96 2.02 -9.49
C GLY A 159 -7.60 3.49 -9.35
N GLY A 160 -7.02 3.88 -8.22
CA GLY A 160 -6.53 5.23 -7.95
C GLY A 160 -5.26 5.64 -8.70
N MET A 161 -4.57 4.68 -9.36
CA MET A 161 -3.29 4.95 -10.02
C MET A 161 -3.41 6.06 -11.06
N THR A 162 -2.61 7.10 -10.91
CA THR A 162 -2.74 8.34 -11.68
C THR A 162 -1.38 8.76 -12.26
N LYS A 163 -1.36 9.08 -13.56
CA LYS A 163 -0.15 9.56 -14.26
C LYS A 163 0.31 10.91 -13.72
N PHE A 164 1.61 11.13 -13.59
CA PHE A 164 2.20 12.39 -13.14
C PHE A 164 1.61 13.60 -13.86
N GLY A 165 1.41 14.68 -13.10
CA GLY A 165 0.88 15.95 -13.58
C GLY A 165 -0.65 16.00 -13.68
N ARG A 166 -1.37 14.89 -13.59
CA ARG A 166 -2.84 14.85 -13.60
C ARG A 166 -3.41 15.06 -12.20
N SER A 167 -4.73 15.34 -12.12
CA SER A 167 -5.44 15.34 -10.85
C SER A 167 -5.62 13.92 -10.32
N ILE A 168 -5.46 13.74 -9.01
CA ILE A 168 -5.71 12.46 -8.33
C ILE A 168 -7.14 12.02 -8.58
N LYS A 169 -7.32 10.76 -8.99
CA LYS A 169 -8.63 10.20 -9.34
C LYS A 169 -9.44 9.78 -8.11
N GLU A 170 -8.76 9.11 -7.19
CA GLU A 170 -9.35 8.53 -5.98
C GLU A 170 -8.45 8.79 -4.78
N TYR A 171 -9.06 9.04 -3.64
CA TYR A 171 -8.33 9.29 -2.40
C TYR A 171 -9.20 8.98 -1.17
N THR A 172 -8.52 8.64 -0.10
CA THR A 172 -9.11 8.52 1.24
C THR A 172 -8.67 9.74 2.06
N ALA A 173 -9.60 10.52 2.60
CA ALA A 173 -9.33 11.80 3.25
C ALA A 173 -8.22 11.72 4.31
N LEU A 174 -8.13 10.61 5.06
CA LEU A 174 -7.10 10.39 6.07
C LEU A 174 -5.68 10.46 5.50
N TYR A 175 -5.46 10.04 4.26
CA TYR A 175 -4.16 9.96 3.60
C TYR A 175 -3.98 11.01 2.50
N ASP A 176 -5.01 11.82 2.26
CA ASP A 176 -5.04 12.84 1.21
C ASP A 176 -4.32 14.12 1.63
N ARG A 177 -3.22 14.43 0.99
CA ARG A 177 -2.40 15.62 1.26
C ARG A 177 -3.19 16.92 1.28
N ALA A 178 -4.21 17.05 0.42
CA ALA A 178 -5.04 18.26 0.37
C ALA A 178 -6.01 18.36 1.56
N ALA A 179 -6.52 17.24 2.07
CA ALA A 179 -7.34 17.25 3.29
C ALA A 179 -6.55 17.73 4.52
N TRP A 180 -5.23 17.56 4.52
CA TRP A 180 -4.31 18.06 5.55
C TRP A 180 -3.81 19.48 5.26
N GLN A 181 -4.26 20.16 4.21
CA GLN A 181 -3.78 21.47 3.79
C GLN A 181 -2.24 21.51 3.55
N ALA A 182 -1.64 20.36 3.28
CA ALA A 182 -0.19 20.18 3.08
C ALA A 182 0.22 20.21 1.60
N GLY A 183 -0.72 20.48 0.69
CA GLY A 183 -0.49 20.56 -0.75
C GLY A 183 -1.75 20.30 -1.57
N THR A 184 -1.58 20.11 -2.87
CA THR A 184 -2.69 19.90 -3.82
C THR A 184 -2.88 18.42 -4.14
N ARG A 185 -4.02 18.07 -4.80
CA ARG A 185 -4.31 16.74 -5.38
C ARG A 185 -3.70 16.59 -6.77
N ARG A 186 -2.48 17.05 -6.96
CA ARG A 186 -1.71 16.80 -8.18
C ARG A 186 -0.92 15.51 -8.05
N ALA A 187 -0.94 14.67 -9.08
CA ALA A 187 -0.17 13.44 -9.13
C ALA A 187 1.33 13.75 -9.27
N GLU A 188 2.04 13.68 -8.18
CA GLU A 188 3.48 13.88 -8.03
C GLU A 188 4.00 13.00 -6.88
N PRO A 189 5.29 12.60 -6.86
CA PRO A 189 5.81 11.73 -5.80
C PRO A 189 5.50 12.22 -4.39
N ALA A 190 5.56 13.53 -4.14
CA ALA A 190 5.30 14.12 -2.82
C ALA A 190 3.88 13.83 -2.30
N TYR A 191 2.88 13.61 -3.19
CA TYR A 191 1.54 13.21 -2.80
C TYR A 191 1.51 11.84 -2.12
N ASP A 192 2.10 10.84 -2.76
CA ASP A 192 2.18 9.48 -2.20
C ASP A 192 3.09 9.43 -0.97
N LEU A 193 4.18 10.18 -0.95
CA LEU A 193 5.14 10.18 0.16
C LEU A 193 4.53 10.80 1.42
N PHE A 194 3.70 11.84 1.28
CA PHE A 194 2.87 12.36 2.34
C PHE A 194 1.90 11.28 2.87
N GLY A 195 1.14 10.65 1.96
CA GLY A 195 0.19 9.59 2.31
C GLY A 195 0.88 8.41 3.02
N ALA A 196 2.07 7.99 2.56
CA ALA A 196 2.85 6.93 3.17
C ALA A 196 3.30 7.27 4.60
N ALA A 197 3.70 8.52 4.83
CA ALA A 197 4.07 8.99 6.17
C ALA A 197 2.85 9.00 7.11
N VAL A 198 1.71 9.54 6.67
CA VAL A 198 0.45 9.52 7.45
C VAL A 198 -0.03 8.09 7.71
N LEU A 199 0.04 7.20 6.70
CA LEU A 199 -0.31 5.78 6.84
C LEU A 199 0.55 5.13 7.93
N THR A 200 1.86 5.39 7.95
CA THR A 200 2.77 4.86 8.96
C THR A 200 2.37 5.27 10.38
N VAL A 201 2.04 6.56 10.59
CA VAL A 201 1.55 7.05 11.89
C VAL A 201 0.21 6.41 12.23
N SER A 202 -0.69 6.29 11.26
CA SER A 202 -2.04 5.73 11.46
C SER A 202 -2.05 4.24 11.79
N LEU A 203 -1.04 3.48 11.36
CA LEU A 203 -0.91 2.06 11.72
C LEU A 203 -0.76 1.87 13.24
N LEU A 204 -0.20 2.84 13.94
CA LEU A 204 -0.01 2.82 15.39
C LEU A 204 -1.07 3.64 16.14
N HIS A 205 -1.53 4.75 15.59
CA HIS A 205 -2.34 5.76 16.27
C HIS A 205 -3.57 6.18 15.45
N LYS A 206 -4.29 5.23 14.81
CA LYS A 206 -5.37 5.50 13.86
C LYS A 206 -6.40 6.54 14.34
N GLN A 207 -6.93 6.39 15.56
CA GLN A 207 -7.96 7.29 16.09
C GLN A 207 -7.42 8.72 16.35
N ALA A 208 -6.17 8.84 16.81
CA ALA A 208 -5.55 10.14 17.02
C ALA A 208 -5.32 10.86 15.68
N VAL A 209 -4.80 10.15 14.67
CA VAL A 209 -4.59 10.68 13.30
C VAL A 209 -5.93 11.10 12.68
N GLN A 210 -7.00 10.31 12.83
CA GLN A 210 -8.33 10.68 12.33
C GLN A 210 -8.86 12.00 12.92
N ARG A 211 -8.63 12.23 14.22
CA ARG A 211 -9.02 13.50 14.89
C ARG A 211 -8.17 14.69 14.48
N ALA A 212 -6.95 14.44 14.05
CA ALA A 212 -5.98 15.46 13.66
C ALA A 212 -6.10 15.90 12.18
N ILE A 213 -7.00 15.31 11.38
CA ILE A 213 -7.14 15.69 9.95
C ILE A 213 -7.31 17.20 9.80
N GLY A 214 -6.50 17.82 8.94
CA GLY A 214 -6.46 19.27 8.74
C GLY A 214 -5.53 20.03 9.68
N HIS A 215 -4.98 19.38 10.70
CA HIS A 215 -4.11 19.99 11.71
C HIS A 215 -2.74 19.28 11.74
N ILE A 216 -1.83 19.75 10.90
CA ILE A 216 -0.51 19.10 10.70
C ILE A 216 0.35 19.11 11.98
N ASP A 217 0.17 20.09 12.86
CA ASP A 217 0.95 20.19 14.11
C ASP A 217 0.46 19.16 15.14
N ASP A 218 -0.83 18.80 15.13
CA ASP A 218 -1.34 17.69 15.94
C ASP A 218 -0.74 16.37 15.44
N LEU A 219 -0.63 16.17 14.13
CA LEU A 219 0.02 14.99 13.55
C LEU A 219 1.49 14.89 13.96
N LYS A 220 2.23 16.02 13.97
CA LYS A 220 3.61 16.09 14.48
C LYS A 220 3.69 15.73 15.96
N SER A 221 2.75 16.24 16.77
CA SER A 221 2.66 15.94 18.20
C SER A 221 2.45 14.44 18.46
N ILE A 222 1.63 13.76 17.64
CA ILE A 222 1.45 12.31 17.71
C ILE A 222 2.78 11.58 17.43
N VAL A 223 3.54 12.02 16.42
CA VAL A 223 4.86 11.44 16.12
C VAL A 223 5.80 11.61 17.30
N GLN A 224 5.85 12.81 17.90
CA GLN A 224 6.71 13.14 19.04
C GLN A 224 6.33 12.38 20.32
N SER A 225 5.09 11.98 20.48
CA SER A 225 4.63 11.17 21.62
C SER A 225 4.92 9.68 21.50
N SER A 226 5.24 9.19 20.31
CA SER A 226 5.48 7.76 20.03
C SER A 226 6.98 7.43 19.99
N PRO A 227 7.52 6.65 20.94
CA PRO A 227 8.94 6.31 20.97
C PRO A 227 9.46 5.65 19.68
N ALA A 228 8.63 4.85 19.01
CA ALA A 228 9.01 4.22 17.75
C ALA A 228 9.10 5.24 16.61
N LEU A 229 8.14 6.18 16.53
CA LEU A 229 8.11 7.18 15.46
C LEU A 229 9.15 8.28 15.64
N GLN A 230 9.54 8.61 16.89
CA GLN A 230 10.64 9.53 17.18
C GLN A 230 11.95 9.14 16.50
N LEU A 231 12.17 7.83 16.30
CA LEU A 231 13.38 7.35 15.61
C LEU A 231 13.48 7.84 14.17
N ILE A 232 12.34 8.14 13.55
CA ILE A 232 12.23 8.55 12.16
C ILE A 232 11.52 9.91 12.01
N GLU A 233 11.37 10.66 13.11
CA GLU A 233 10.71 11.96 13.14
C GLU A 233 11.16 12.91 12.02
N PRO A 234 12.48 13.11 11.77
CA PRO A 234 12.93 14.01 10.70
C PRO A 234 12.44 13.58 9.31
N VAL A 235 12.35 12.27 9.08
CA VAL A 235 11.86 11.72 7.81
C VAL A 235 10.38 11.98 7.64
N LEU A 236 9.58 11.71 8.67
CA LEU A 236 8.13 11.96 8.65
C LEU A 236 7.83 13.46 8.47
N PHE A 237 8.53 14.34 9.20
CA PHE A 237 8.33 15.79 9.10
C PHE A 237 8.71 16.35 7.73
N ASN A 238 9.79 15.85 7.11
CA ASN A 238 10.15 16.20 5.75
C ASN A 238 9.11 15.72 4.73
N ALA A 239 8.52 14.52 4.93
CA ALA A 239 7.45 14.02 4.09
C ALA A 239 6.16 14.86 4.24
N PHE A 240 5.77 15.24 5.47
CA PHE A 240 4.64 16.14 5.72
C PHE A 240 4.81 17.51 5.07
N ALA A 241 6.05 18.03 5.05
CA ALA A 241 6.39 19.27 4.39
C ALA A 241 6.58 19.16 2.86
N GLY A 242 6.41 17.98 2.26
CA GLY A 242 6.57 17.76 0.83
C GLY A 242 7.99 17.92 0.31
N LYS A 243 9.01 17.73 1.15
CA LYS A 243 10.43 17.97 0.81
C LYS A 243 11.10 16.85 0.02
N TYR A 244 10.43 15.69 -0.12
CA TYR A 244 10.99 14.57 -0.87
C TYR A 244 10.54 14.59 -2.33
N GLU A 245 11.52 14.54 -3.22
CA GLU A 245 11.30 14.46 -4.68
C GLU A 245 11.10 13.01 -5.15
N SER A 246 11.51 12.01 -4.36
CA SER A 246 11.40 10.59 -4.72
C SER A 246 11.29 9.67 -3.50
N ALA A 247 10.67 8.51 -3.71
CA ALA A 247 10.57 7.47 -2.70
C ALA A 247 11.96 6.91 -2.31
N SER A 248 12.89 6.82 -3.25
CA SER A 248 14.26 6.40 -3.00
C SER A 248 15.01 7.39 -2.09
N ALA A 249 14.79 8.70 -2.24
CA ALA A 249 15.38 9.71 -1.35
C ALA A 249 14.85 9.57 0.08
N MET A 250 13.53 9.47 0.25
CA MET A 250 12.90 9.25 1.56
C MET A 250 13.38 7.94 2.20
N LYS A 251 13.45 6.86 1.42
CA LYS A 251 13.95 5.54 1.89
C LYS A 251 15.39 5.61 2.37
N ARG A 252 16.28 6.32 1.63
CA ARG A 252 17.68 6.51 2.01
C ARG A 252 17.78 7.22 3.36
N ASP A 253 17.05 8.32 3.55
CA ASP A 253 17.07 9.07 4.80
C ASP A 253 16.53 8.23 5.97
N LEU A 254 15.49 7.43 5.73
CA LEU A 254 14.94 6.48 6.69
C LEU A 254 16.01 5.47 7.16
N LEU A 255 16.77 4.88 6.24
CA LEU A 255 17.86 3.94 6.55
C LEU A 255 19.01 4.62 7.30
N LEU A 256 19.32 5.89 6.98
CA LEU A 256 20.34 6.68 7.70
C LEU A 256 19.94 6.98 9.16
N CYS A 257 18.65 7.19 9.46
CA CYS A 257 18.18 7.35 10.83
C CYS A 257 18.50 6.09 11.67
N PHE A 258 18.32 4.91 11.11
CA PHE A 258 18.68 3.67 11.80
C PHE A 258 20.18 3.47 11.98
N ALA A 259 20.99 3.81 10.99
CA ALA A 259 22.44 3.69 11.10
C ALA A 259 22.98 4.59 12.23
N LYS A 260 22.49 5.81 12.38
CA LYS A 260 22.87 6.75 13.46
C LYS A 260 22.48 6.23 14.85
N THR A 261 21.32 5.61 14.98
CA THR A 261 20.87 5.05 16.27
C THR A 261 21.78 3.91 16.73
N LYS A 262 22.26 3.07 15.79
CA LYS A 262 23.20 1.96 16.09
C LYS A 262 24.57 2.46 16.58
N THR A 263 25.05 3.57 16.04
CA THR A 263 26.33 4.17 16.44
C THR A 263 26.25 4.78 17.84
N ARG A 264 25.13 5.44 18.18
CA ARG A 264 24.89 6.09 19.48
C ARG A 264 24.77 5.09 20.63
N THR A 265 24.19 3.91 20.36
CA THR A 265 24.13 2.81 21.36
C THR A 265 25.49 2.17 21.59
N ARG A 266 26.39 2.13 20.60
CA ARG A 266 27.74 1.57 20.74
C ARG A 266 28.66 2.48 21.57
N THR A 267 28.57 3.79 21.41
CA THR A 267 29.37 4.77 22.19
C THR A 267 28.81 5.02 23.60
N GLY A 268 27.49 4.89 23.80
CA GLY A 268 26.86 4.99 25.13
C GLY A 268 27.09 3.76 26.03
N ARG A 269 27.39 2.59 25.43
CA ARG A 269 27.64 1.33 26.18
C ARG A 269 28.96 1.31 26.96
N GLN A 270 29.89 2.22 26.65
CA GLN A 270 31.16 2.34 27.38
C GLN A 270 31.02 3.12 28.71
N LYS A 271 29.90 3.82 28.98
CA LYS A 271 29.72 4.68 30.18
C LYS A 271 28.59 4.27 31.13
N ARG A 272 27.76 3.23 30.82
CA ARG A 272 26.72 2.76 31.75
C ARG A 272 26.56 1.24 31.65
N LYS A 273 27.30 0.50 32.44
CA LYS A 273 26.90 -0.85 32.89
C LYS A 273 25.72 -0.63 33.84
N THR A 274 24.55 -1.03 33.45
CA THR A 274 23.42 -1.62 34.17
C THR A 274 22.07 -1.17 33.59
N PHE A 275 21.20 -2.16 33.40
CA PHE A 275 19.77 -2.06 33.21
C PHE A 275 19.28 -1.55 31.82
N TRP A 276 18.90 -2.41 30.93
CA TRP A 276 18.13 -2.25 29.66
C TRP A 276 18.70 -2.98 28.43
N ALA A 277 19.34 -4.14 28.62
CA ALA A 277 19.98 -4.86 27.51
C ALA A 277 19.03 -5.71 26.61
N GLY A 278 17.76 -5.87 26.97
CA GLY A 278 16.90 -6.86 26.31
C GLY A 278 16.09 -6.40 25.09
N LYS A 279 15.80 -5.10 24.95
CA LYS A 279 14.83 -4.60 23.94
C LYS A 279 15.43 -4.23 22.58
N TRP A 280 16.72 -3.96 22.48
CA TRP A 280 17.37 -3.41 21.28
C TRP A 280 18.01 -4.45 20.35
N PHE A 281 18.22 -5.68 20.82
CA PHE A 281 18.89 -6.73 20.02
C PHE A 281 18.01 -7.28 18.89
N VAL A 282 16.69 -7.25 19.02
CA VAL A 282 15.76 -7.80 18.03
C VAL A 282 15.66 -6.89 16.79
N LEU A 283 15.66 -5.57 16.98
CA LEU A 283 15.64 -4.59 15.88
C LEU A 283 16.95 -4.61 15.06
N ALA A 284 18.08 -4.67 15.74
CA ALA A 284 19.39 -4.70 15.08
C ALA A 284 19.58 -5.97 14.23
N GLY A 285 19.02 -7.10 14.68
CA GLY A 285 19.08 -8.37 13.94
C GLY A 285 18.21 -8.40 12.69
N ALA A 286 16.96 -7.93 12.78
CA ALA A 286 16.04 -7.89 11.65
C ALA A 286 16.50 -6.91 10.56
N LEU A 287 17.00 -5.72 10.96
CA LEU A 287 17.50 -4.72 10.02
C LEU A 287 18.88 -5.05 9.44
N ALA A 288 19.78 -5.72 10.19
CA ALA A 288 21.04 -6.21 9.63
C ALA A 288 20.80 -7.30 8.57
N ALA A 289 19.81 -8.16 8.76
CA ALA A 289 19.40 -9.14 7.75
C ALA A 289 18.83 -8.46 6.49
N ILE A 290 18.07 -7.36 6.65
CA ILE A 290 17.55 -6.56 5.52
C ILE A 290 18.68 -5.83 4.79
N LEU A 291 19.64 -5.23 5.53
CA LEU A 291 20.79 -4.54 4.91
C LEU A 291 21.75 -5.52 4.20
N MET A 292 22.03 -6.71 4.75
CA MET A 292 22.83 -7.73 4.07
C MET A 292 22.20 -8.22 2.77
N LEU A 293 20.89 -8.29 2.70
CA LEU A 293 20.17 -8.70 1.49
C LEU A 293 20.13 -7.61 0.40
N PHE A 294 20.32 -6.34 0.77
CA PHE A 294 20.41 -5.23 -0.18
C PHE A 294 21.83 -4.98 -0.72
N LEU A 295 22.86 -5.47 -0.04
CA LEU A 295 24.25 -5.36 -0.48
C LEU A 295 24.72 -6.56 -1.35
N LEU A 296 23.88 -7.62 -1.43
CA LEU A 296 24.18 -8.85 -2.19
C LEU A 296 23.34 -8.97 -3.48
N HIS A 297 22.62 -7.91 -3.85
CA HIS A 297 21.90 -7.75 -5.13
C HIS A 297 22.08 -6.32 -5.64
#